data_902b550b3ddbcded6cc614404cecddc7
#
_entry.id   902b550b3ddbcded6cc614404cecddc7
#
_cell.length_a   1.000
_cell.length_b   1.000
_cell.length_c   1.000
_cell.angle_alpha   90.00
_cell.angle_beta   90.00
_cell.angle_gamma   90.00
#
_symmetry.space_group_name_H-M   'P 1'
#
loop_
_entity.id
_entity.type
_entity.pdbx_description
1 polymer ?
#
loop_
_entity_poly.entity_id
_entity_poly.type
_entity_poly.pdbx_seq_one_letter_code
_entity_poly.pdbx_strand_id
1 'polypeptide(L)'
;ISFISISKMTRDLGLSVRALDSLANGNLNAEVDRRALKRRDEIGKLMRAVLNLRGQMKEVIGAIIEKGDAVQLAAQQVDEQTNEAAKAIGQVDMAVSEISEGATSQATETQSATENVIIMGEMVEQTREEVETLLAHAEEMQAAGDVATQALDELDEINGQTKKAIDVIYEQTHTTNESALRIREVTKMITGIAEETNLLSLNASIEAARAGEQGRGFAVVAAQIQKLAEQSNASTKEIAQIINELMEDSEKAVATMDEVKEIMDAQNEKVLRAGEAFSQVKAGIDASIKGVEAIEEKTIKLDDARANVIDIVQNLTAIAEENAAATEETSASVTEVTAIVEDIAQNAQKMNTYATDLKDKTNVFYM
;
A
#
# COMPACT_ATOMS: atom_id res chain seq x y z
N ILE A 1 -73.64 4.38 109.73
CA ILE A 1 -72.80 5.17 108.82
C ILE A 1 -71.59 4.34 108.36
N SER A 2 -71.00 3.52 109.19
CA SER A 2 -69.79 2.71 108.94
C SER A 2 -70.01 1.68 107.81
N PHE A 3 -71.13 0.96 107.77
CA PHE A 3 -71.42 -0.16 106.83
C PHE A 3 -71.64 0.39 105.35
N ILE A 4 -72.29 1.55 105.21
CA ILE A 4 -72.53 2.15 103.92
C ILE A 4 -71.20 2.69 103.36
N SER A 5 -70.29 3.19 104.18
CA SER A 5 -68.99 3.70 103.79
C SER A 5 -68.08 2.58 103.36
N ILE A 6 -68.07 1.41 104.05
CA ILE A 6 -67.27 0.21 103.66
C ILE A 6 -67.82 -0.42 102.41
N SER A 7 -69.13 -0.60 102.21
CA SER A 7 -69.75 -1.13 100.95
C SER A 7 -69.41 -0.24 99.70
N LYS A 8 -69.38 1.04 99.87
CA LYS A 8 -69.03 2.00 98.80
C LYS A 8 -67.53 1.95 98.44
N MET A 9 -66.70 1.76 99.46
CA MET A 9 -65.24 1.61 99.31
C MET A 9 -64.86 0.30 98.65
N THR A 10 -65.49 -0.84 99.00
CA THR A 10 -65.31 -2.15 98.37
C THR A 10 -65.81 -2.17 96.89
N ARG A 11 -66.90 -1.51 96.57
CA ARG A 11 -67.44 -1.38 95.22
C ARG A 11 -66.48 -0.52 94.37
N ASP A 12 -65.97 0.60 94.83
CA ASP A 12 -65.09 1.48 94.10
C ASP A 12 -63.66 0.89 93.93
N LEU A 13 -63.17 0.06 94.88
CA LEU A 13 -62.00 -0.75 94.79
C LEU A 13 -62.19 -1.82 93.68
N GLY A 14 -63.36 -2.51 93.62
CA GLY A 14 -63.73 -3.42 92.60
C GLY A 14 -63.81 -2.80 91.19
N LEU A 15 -64.17 -1.52 91.10
CA LEU A 15 -64.09 -0.78 89.82
C LEU A 15 -62.65 -0.52 89.39
N SER A 16 -61.77 -0.22 90.32
CA SER A 16 -60.35 0.00 90.08
C SER A 16 -59.65 -1.28 89.63
N VAL A 17 -59.97 -2.42 90.28
CA VAL A 17 -59.46 -3.72 89.89
C VAL A 17 -59.94 -4.11 88.50
N ARG A 18 -61.21 -3.88 88.19
CA ARG A 18 -61.74 -4.15 86.79
C ARG A 18 -61.09 -3.26 85.76
N ALA A 19 -60.81 -2.03 86.03
CA ALA A 19 -60.11 -1.14 85.10
C ALA A 19 -58.68 -1.60 84.84
N LEU A 20 -57.96 -2.05 85.91
CA LEU A 20 -56.64 -2.67 85.80
C LEU A 20 -56.69 -3.98 85.04
N ASP A 21 -57.66 -4.85 85.29
CA ASP A 21 -57.85 -6.11 84.61
C ASP A 21 -58.15 -5.91 83.12
N SER A 22 -59.00 -4.94 82.81
CA SER A 22 -59.26 -4.51 81.40
C SER A 22 -58.01 -4.02 80.71
N LEU A 23 -57.20 -3.24 81.39
CA LEU A 23 -55.91 -2.74 80.85
C LEU A 23 -54.91 -3.86 80.70
N ALA A 24 -54.82 -4.81 81.62
CA ALA A 24 -53.99 -6.00 81.54
C ALA A 24 -54.38 -6.90 80.36
N ASN A 25 -55.66 -6.98 80.01
CA ASN A 25 -56.18 -7.72 78.84
C ASN A 25 -56.15 -6.86 77.54
N GLY A 26 -55.39 -5.79 77.48
CA GLY A 26 -55.17 -4.99 76.27
C GLY A 26 -56.25 -3.96 75.95
N ASN A 27 -57.30 -3.83 76.73
CA ASN A 27 -58.34 -2.86 76.45
C ASN A 27 -57.95 -1.44 76.93
N LEU A 28 -57.35 -0.64 76.03
CA LEU A 28 -56.96 0.73 76.30
C LEU A 28 -58.14 1.76 76.18
N ASN A 29 -59.34 1.28 75.82
CA ASN A 29 -60.55 2.08 75.68
C ASN A 29 -61.48 1.88 76.87
N ALA A 30 -61.15 1.04 77.89
CA ALA A 30 -61.98 0.80 79.05
C ALA A 30 -62.34 2.09 79.72
N GLU A 31 -63.67 2.32 80.01
CA GLU A 31 -64.14 3.54 80.70
C GLU A 31 -63.68 3.50 82.13
N VAL A 32 -63.12 4.61 82.53
CA VAL A 32 -62.76 4.88 83.97
C VAL A 32 -63.85 5.72 84.60
N ASP A 33 -64.41 5.18 85.72
CA ASP A 33 -65.51 5.91 86.43
C ASP A 33 -65.05 7.33 86.84
N ARG A 34 -65.66 8.36 86.25
CA ARG A 34 -65.39 9.74 86.49
C ARG A 34 -65.68 10.16 87.97
N ARG A 35 -66.54 9.39 88.72
CA ARG A 35 -66.83 9.60 90.10
C ARG A 35 -65.68 9.14 90.99
N ALA A 36 -65.06 8.04 90.71
CA ALA A 36 -63.88 7.54 91.40
C ALA A 36 -62.68 8.49 91.23
N LEU A 37 -62.48 9.10 90.05
CA LEU A 37 -61.43 10.07 89.76
C LEU A 37 -61.51 11.35 90.59
N LYS A 38 -62.73 11.77 91.00
CA LYS A 38 -62.96 12.95 91.85
C LYS A 38 -62.71 12.74 93.35
N ARG A 39 -62.44 11.54 93.81
CA ARG A 39 -62.12 11.18 95.18
C ARG A 39 -60.75 11.76 95.59
N ARG A 40 -60.67 12.20 96.86
CA ARG A 40 -59.43 12.75 97.42
C ARG A 40 -58.67 11.75 98.33
N ASP A 41 -59.17 10.51 98.40
CA ASP A 41 -58.57 9.40 99.11
C ASP A 41 -57.68 8.50 98.24
N GLU A 42 -57.18 7.36 98.80
CA GLU A 42 -56.29 6.41 98.19
C GLU A 42 -56.90 5.79 96.91
N ILE A 43 -58.23 5.57 96.89
CA ILE A 43 -58.93 5.05 95.67
C ILE A 43 -58.89 6.08 94.57
N GLY A 44 -59.07 7.36 94.83
CA GLY A 44 -58.94 8.44 93.86
C GLY A 44 -57.50 8.58 93.29
N LYS A 45 -56.51 8.39 94.18
CA LYS A 45 -55.08 8.37 93.71
C LYS A 45 -54.82 7.18 92.81
N LEU A 46 -55.29 5.96 93.18
CA LEU A 46 -55.17 4.76 92.38
C LEU A 46 -55.79 4.93 90.98
N MET A 47 -57.04 5.46 90.94
CA MET A 47 -57.75 5.65 89.66
C MET A 47 -57.06 6.68 88.77
N ARG A 48 -56.47 7.74 89.30
CA ARG A 48 -55.64 8.67 88.51
C ARG A 48 -54.38 8.02 88.03
N ALA A 49 -53.73 7.17 88.83
CA ALA A 49 -52.53 6.38 88.33
C ALA A 49 -52.90 5.43 87.27
N VAL A 50 -54.03 4.74 87.35
CA VAL A 50 -54.52 3.80 86.25
C VAL A 50 -54.83 4.59 84.98
N LEU A 51 -55.48 5.78 85.11
CA LEU A 51 -55.76 6.62 83.96
C LEU A 51 -54.46 7.11 83.29
N ASN A 52 -53.49 7.54 84.09
CA ASN A 52 -52.18 7.99 83.59
C ASN A 52 -51.43 6.79 82.87
N LEU A 53 -51.36 5.61 83.50
CA LEU A 53 -50.78 4.40 82.91
C LEU A 53 -51.45 4.06 81.59
N ARG A 54 -52.81 4.07 81.56
CA ARG A 54 -53.53 3.86 80.30
C ARG A 54 -53.13 4.84 79.16
N GLY A 55 -53.06 6.16 79.54
CA GLY A 55 -52.65 7.19 78.59
C GLY A 55 -51.26 6.97 78.01
N GLN A 56 -50.31 6.68 78.96
CA GLN A 56 -48.92 6.35 78.53
C GLN A 56 -48.85 5.11 77.69
N MET A 57 -49.58 4.01 78.06
CA MET A 57 -49.63 2.80 77.23
C MET A 57 -50.23 3.05 75.85
N LYS A 58 -51.31 3.84 75.77
CA LYS A 58 -51.95 4.22 74.53
C LYS A 58 -50.98 4.99 73.59
N GLU A 59 -50.22 5.94 74.15
CA GLU A 59 -49.19 6.68 73.39
C GLU A 59 -48.06 5.77 72.89
N VAL A 60 -47.53 4.94 73.80
CA VAL A 60 -46.42 3.97 73.39
C VAL A 60 -46.86 3.00 72.39
N ILE A 61 -48.04 2.32 72.54
CA ILE A 61 -48.53 1.37 71.60
C ILE A 61 -48.86 2.04 70.24
N GLY A 62 -49.47 3.27 70.28
CA GLY A 62 -49.71 4.02 69.05
C GLY A 62 -48.41 4.37 68.31
N ALA A 63 -47.39 4.81 69.04
CA ALA A 63 -46.08 5.05 68.45
C ALA A 63 -45.40 3.77 67.85
N ILE A 64 -45.55 2.64 68.55
CA ILE A 64 -45.02 1.36 68.06
C ILE A 64 -45.72 0.95 66.74
N ILE A 65 -47.04 1.10 66.62
CA ILE A 65 -47.79 0.76 65.40
C ILE A 65 -47.34 1.69 64.26
N GLU A 66 -47.30 3.02 64.52
CA GLU A 66 -46.84 4.01 63.50
C GLU A 66 -45.42 3.72 63.02
N LYS A 67 -44.50 3.39 63.90
CA LYS A 67 -43.12 3.09 63.57
C LYS A 67 -43.01 1.71 62.85
N GLY A 68 -43.82 0.73 63.25
CA GLY A 68 -43.92 -0.58 62.59
C GLY A 68 -44.39 -0.44 61.16
N ASP A 69 -45.44 0.35 60.89
CA ASP A 69 -45.91 0.61 59.54
C ASP A 69 -44.83 1.33 58.70
N ALA A 70 -44.12 2.32 59.30
CA ALA A 70 -43.02 2.97 58.62
C ALA A 70 -41.86 2.06 58.28
N VAL A 71 -41.49 1.12 59.16
CA VAL A 71 -40.47 0.08 58.90
C VAL A 71 -40.90 -0.87 57.82
N GLN A 72 -42.17 -1.28 57.81
CA GLN A 72 -42.73 -2.16 56.75
C GLN A 72 -42.65 -1.48 55.38
N LEU A 73 -43.07 -0.19 55.29
CA LEU A 73 -42.98 0.56 54.03
C LEU A 73 -41.53 0.71 53.56
N ALA A 74 -40.63 1.05 54.48
CA ALA A 74 -39.20 1.18 54.14
C ALA A 74 -38.61 -0.16 53.67
N ALA A 75 -38.99 -1.29 54.31
CA ALA A 75 -38.55 -2.60 53.87
C ALA A 75 -39.04 -2.97 52.46
N GLN A 76 -40.29 -2.61 52.10
CA GLN A 76 -40.81 -2.80 50.73
C GLN A 76 -40.06 -1.93 49.71
N GLN A 77 -39.76 -0.68 50.04
CA GLN A 77 -38.98 0.22 49.16
C GLN A 77 -37.55 -0.30 48.93
N VAL A 78 -36.90 -0.83 49.96
CA VAL A 78 -35.57 -1.46 49.87
C VAL A 78 -35.64 -2.70 48.98
N ASP A 79 -36.67 -3.56 49.08
CA ASP A 79 -36.86 -4.73 48.24
C ASP A 79 -37.00 -4.33 46.77
N GLU A 80 -37.82 -3.31 46.44
CA GLU A 80 -37.98 -2.81 45.09
C GLU A 80 -36.65 -2.27 44.53
N GLN A 81 -35.90 -1.45 45.30
CA GLN A 81 -34.61 -0.90 44.88
C GLN A 81 -33.56 -2.01 44.68
N THR A 82 -33.59 -3.04 45.48
CA THR A 82 -32.69 -4.18 45.39
C THR A 82 -32.96 -5.02 44.11
N ASN A 83 -34.23 -5.16 43.73
CA ASN A 83 -34.60 -5.81 42.47
C ASN A 83 -34.16 -4.97 41.23
N GLU A 84 -34.22 -3.64 41.32
CA GLU A 84 -33.69 -2.77 40.24
C GLU A 84 -32.16 -2.86 40.18
N ALA A 85 -31.47 -2.84 41.32
CA ALA A 85 -30.04 -3.01 41.41
C ALA A 85 -29.58 -4.36 40.80
N ALA A 86 -30.27 -5.46 41.11
CA ALA A 86 -29.98 -6.79 40.56
C ALA A 86 -30.09 -6.81 39.03
N LYS A 87 -31.09 -6.14 38.45
CA LYS A 87 -31.22 -6.00 36.98
C LYS A 87 -30.04 -5.19 36.40
N ALA A 88 -29.65 -4.09 37.03
CA ALA A 88 -28.52 -3.28 36.56
C ALA A 88 -27.21 -4.04 36.63
N ILE A 89 -26.99 -4.83 37.67
CA ILE A 89 -25.83 -5.69 37.83
C ILE A 89 -25.79 -6.74 36.72
N GLY A 90 -26.92 -7.36 36.37
CA GLY A 90 -26.99 -8.31 35.25
C GLY A 90 -26.64 -7.66 33.91
N GLN A 91 -26.97 -6.38 33.70
CA GLN A 91 -26.55 -5.65 32.50
C GLN A 91 -25.04 -5.37 32.48
N VAL A 92 -24.45 -5.05 33.64
CA VAL A 92 -23.01 -4.86 33.77
C VAL A 92 -22.28 -6.19 33.50
N ASP A 93 -22.78 -7.32 34.03
CA ASP A 93 -22.19 -8.64 33.81
C ASP A 93 -22.16 -9.02 32.31
N MET A 94 -23.24 -8.74 31.59
CA MET A 94 -23.28 -8.93 30.14
C MET A 94 -22.24 -8.04 29.43
N ALA A 95 -22.14 -6.77 29.79
CA ALA A 95 -21.17 -5.86 29.17
C ALA A 95 -19.72 -6.28 29.46
N VAL A 96 -19.44 -6.77 30.66
CA VAL A 96 -18.13 -7.34 31.04
C VAL A 96 -17.79 -8.55 30.18
N SER A 97 -18.76 -9.43 29.94
CA SER A 97 -18.58 -10.61 29.06
C SER A 97 -18.27 -10.19 27.61
N GLU A 98 -18.99 -9.19 27.08
CA GLU A 98 -18.75 -8.67 25.73
C GLU A 98 -17.36 -8.02 25.60
N ILE A 99 -16.89 -7.28 26.63
CA ILE A 99 -15.54 -6.70 26.64
C ILE A 99 -14.47 -7.80 26.67
N SER A 100 -14.68 -8.88 27.44
CA SER A 100 -13.76 -10.00 27.51
C SER A 100 -13.61 -10.72 26.16
N GLU A 101 -14.74 -10.96 25.49
CA GLU A 101 -14.75 -11.55 24.14
C GLU A 101 -14.09 -10.61 23.11
N GLY A 102 -14.37 -9.31 23.21
CA GLY A 102 -13.74 -8.27 22.40
C GLY A 102 -12.22 -8.21 22.60
N ALA A 103 -11.73 -8.27 23.85
CA ALA A 103 -10.29 -8.30 24.15
C ALA A 103 -9.59 -9.53 23.57
N THR A 104 -10.23 -10.69 23.64
CA THR A 104 -9.72 -11.95 23.04
C THR A 104 -9.65 -11.85 21.51
N SER A 105 -10.69 -11.30 20.88
CA SER A 105 -10.72 -11.07 19.43
C SER A 105 -9.63 -10.08 19.01
N GLN A 106 -9.48 -9.00 19.75
CA GLN A 106 -8.43 -7.99 19.51
C GLN A 106 -7.03 -8.61 19.59
N ALA A 107 -6.75 -9.46 20.56
CA ALA A 107 -5.47 -10.16 20.67
C ALA A 107 -5.18 -11.03 19.43
N THR A 108 -6.20 -11.76 18.95
CA THR A 108 -6.08 -12.61 17.75
C THR A 108 -5.84 -11.76 16.48
N GLU A 109 -6.57 -10.66 16.31
CA GLU A 109 -6.40 -9.76 15.18
C GLU A 109 -5.03 -9.07 15.20
N THR A 110 -4.54 -8.70 16.38
CA THR A 110 -3.21 -8.09 16.57
C THR A 110 -2.10 -9.08 16.25
N GLN A 111 -2.28 -10.36 16.58
CA GLN A 111 -1.36 -11.45 16.18
C GLN A 111 -1.30 -11.58 14.65
N SER A 112 -2.44 -11.58 13.99
CA SER A 112 -2.51 -11.63 12.50
C SER A 112 -1.90 -10.38 11.86
N ALA A 113 -2.09 -9.21 12.46
CA ALA A 113 -1.44 -7.97 12.02
C ALA A 113 0.08 -8.05 12.14
N THR A 114 0.60 -8.65 13.23
CA THR A 114 2.05 -8.90 13.41
C THR A 114 2.61 -9.76 12.29
N GLU A 115 1.94 -10.86 11.94
CA GLU A 115 2.36 -11.74 10.85
C GLU A 115 2.40 -11.00 9.50
N ASN A 116 1.39 -10.18 9.21
CA ASN A 116 1.36 -9.36 7.99
C ASN A 116 2.50 -8.33 7.94
N VAL A 117 2.86 -7.73 9.06
CA VAL A 117 3.98 -6.78 9.15
C VAL A 117 5.33 -7.47 8.94
N ILE A 118 5.50 -8.72 9.37
CA ILE A 118 6.68 -9.54 9.08
C ILE A 118 6.78 -9.79 7.57
N ILE A 119 5.70 -10.22 6.93
CA ILE A 119 5.63 -10.44 5.47
C ILE A 119 5.95 -9.13 4.71
N MET A 120 5.42 -7.98 5.17
CA MET A 120 5.79 -6.68 4.61
C MET A 120 7.30 -6.41 4.67
N GLY A 121 7.96 -6.80 5.78
CA GLY A 121 9.42 -6.68 5.91
C GLY A 121 10.18 -7.50 4.87
N GLU A 122 9.77 -8.74 4.64
CA GLU A 122 10.34 -9.60 3.60
C GLU A 122 10.14 -9.00 2.20
N MET A 123 8.97 -8.46 1.90
CA MET A 123 8.67 -7.80 0.62
C MET A 123 9.50 -6.52 0.41
N VAL A 124 9.74 -5.74 1.46
CA VAL A 124 10.60 -4.55 1.41
C VAL A 124 12.04 -4.95 1.09
N GLU A 125 12.56 -6.00 1.73
CA GLU A 125 13.93 -6.47 1.47
C GLU A 125 14.08 -7.03 0.05
N GLN A 126 13.11 -7.84 -0.43
CA GLN A 126 13.09 -8.31 -1.82
C GLN A 126 13.05 -7.15 -2.82
N THR A 127 12.23 -6.12 -2.54
CA THR A 127 12.17 -4.93 -3.41
C THR A 127 13.52 -4.21 -3.46
N ARG A 128 14.26 -4.17 -2.33
CA ARG A 128 15.59 -3.57 -2.28
C ARG A 128 16.59 -4.34 -3.14
N GLU A 129 16.61 -5.66 -3.06
CA GLU A 129 17.46 -6.52 -3.90
C GLU A 129 17.14 -6.35 -5.40
N GLU A 130 15.84 -6.26 -5.75
CA GLU A 130 15.41 -6.01 -7.13
C GLU A 130 15.85 -4.63 -7.63
N VAL A 131 15.78 -3.59 -6.80
CA VAL A 131 16.24 -2.23 -7.11
C VAL A 131 17.75 -2.22 -7.39
N GLU A 132 18.56 -2.86 -6.55
CA GLU A 132 20.02 -2.98 -6.76
C GLU A 132 20.33 -3.69 -8.09
N THR A 133 19.61 -4.77 -8.39
CA THR A 133 19.75 -5.51 -9.66
C THR A 133 19.38 -4.65 -10.86
N LEU A 134 18.29 -3.88 -10.77
CA LEU A 134 17.86 -2.97 -11.84
C LEU A 134 18.87 -1.84 -12.08
N LEU A 135 19.49 -1.28 -11.03
CA LEU A 135 20.55 -0.27 -11.16
C LEU A 135 21.75 -0.85 -11.88
N ALA A 136 22.22 -2.04 -11.48
CA ALA A 136 23.33 -2.71 -12.14
C ALA A 136 23.07 -2.96 -13.64
N HIS A 137 21.87 -3.43 -14.00
CA HIS A 137 21.49 -3.61 -15.40
C HIS A 137 21.38 -2.29 -16.17
N ALA A 138 20.91 -1.22 -15.53
CA ALA A 138 20.85 0.10 -16.15
C ALA A 138 22.25 0.65 -16.45
N GLU A 139 23.22 0.46 -15.54
CA GLU A 139 24.62 0.82 -15.74
C GLU A 139 25.27 0.01 -16.88
N GLU A 140 25.01 -1.30 -16.96
CA GLU A 140 25.48 -2.15 -18.06
C GLU A 140 24.89 -1.68 -19.40
N MET A 141 23.59 -1.37 -19.45
CA MET A 141 22.95 -0.84 -20.65
C MET A 141 23.53 0.52 -21.07
N GLN A 142 23.83 1.39 -20.12
CA GLN A 142 24.47 2.68 -20.38
C GLN A 142 25.85 2.50 -21.01
N ALA A 143 26.68 1.63 -20.43
CA ALA A 143 28.00 1.31 -20.99
C ALA A 143 27.91 0.69 -22.40
N ALA A 144 26.97 -0.21 -22.63
CA ALA A 144 26.72 -0.77 -23.96
C ALA A 144 26.25 0.28 -24.97
N GLY A 145 25.40 1.23 -24.55
CA GLY A 145 24.96 2.35 -25.35
C GLY A 145 26.10 3.29 -25.74
N ASP A 146 27.02 3.57 -24.82
CA ASP A 146 28.22 4.38 -25.08
C ASP A 146 29.13 3.71 -26.14
N VAL A 147 29.37 2.39 -26.00
CA VAL A 147 30.14 1.63 -26.99
C VAL A 147 29.48 1.61 -28.35
N ALA A 148 28.16 1.47 -28.42
CA ALA A 148 27.40 1.51 -29.67
C ALA A 148 27.48 2.89 -30.34
N THR A 149 27.39 3.95 -29.57
CA THR A 149 27.52 5.34 -30.07
C THR A 149 28.93 5.56 -30.64
N GLN A 150 29.97 5.16 -29.92
CA GLN A 150 31.34 5.24 -30.40
C GLN A 150 31.55 4.46 -31.71
N ALA A 151 30.99 3.25 -31.81
CA ALA A 151 31.11 2.44 -33.05
C ALA A 151 30.39 3.11 -34.23
N LEU A 152 29.30 3.84 -34.02
CA LEU A 152 28.61 4.61 -35.06
C LEU A 152 29.43 5.81 -35.49
N ASP A 153 30.10 6.53 -34.58
CA ASP A 153 31.00 7.64 -34.88
C ASP A 153 32.20 7.16 -35.72
N GLU A 154 32.79 6.03 -35.36
CA GLU A 154 33.88 5.39 -36.13
C GLU A 154 33.39 4.97 -37.54
N LEU A 155 32.17 4.45 -37.66
CA LEU A 155 31.57 4.08 -38.93
C LEU A 155 31.31 5.28 -39.82
N ASP A 156 30.86 6.43 -39.26
CA ASP A 156 30.67 7.66 -39.98
C ASP A 156 32.02 8.22 -40.54
N GLU A 157 33.08 8.13 -39.74
CA GLU A 157 34.44 8.51 -40.21
C GLU A 157 34.91 7.61 -41.33
N ILE A 158 34.74 6.26 -41.24
CA ILE A 158 35.10 5.30 -42.27
C ILE A 158 34.29 5.58 -43.57
N ASN A 159 33.02 5.88 -43.47
CA ASN A 159 32.17 6.25 -44.60
C ASN A 159 32.69 7.50 -45.27
N GLY A 160 33.08 8.52 -44.51
CA GLY A 160 33.70 9.75 -45.03
C GLY A 160 35.01 9.50 -45.76
N GLN A 161 35.86 8.59 -45.23
CA GLN A 161 37.11 8.17 -45.90
C GLN A 161 36.85 7.40 -47.19
N THR A 162 35.86 6.48 -47.18
CA THR A 162 35.47 5.70 -48.33
C THR A 162 34.93 6.55 -49.47
N LYS A 163 34.10 7.57 -49.16
CA LYS A 163 33.58 8.52 -50.12
C LYS A 163 34.72 9.29 -50.83
N LYS A 164 35.70 9.77 -50.06
CA LYS A 164 36.90 10.43 -50.62
C LYS A 164 37.69 9.50 -51.52
N ALA A 165 37.87 8.24 -51.16
CA ALA A 165 38.57 7.23 -51.97
C ALA A 165 37.85 6.97 -53.32
N ILE A 166 36.52 6.90 -53.29
CA ILE A 166 35.70 6.77 -54.51
C ILE A 166 35.85 7.99 -55.42
N ASP A 167 35.83 9.22 -54.88
CA ASP A 167 36.03 10.42 -55.64
C ASP A 167 37.43 10.43 -56.33
N VAL A 168 38.48 9.97 -55.67
CA VAL A 168 39.82 9.82 -56.22
C VAL A 168 39.84 8.81 -57.39
N ILE A 169 39.19 7.65 -57.22
CA ILE A 169 39.12 6.60 -58.23
C ILE A 169 38.31 7.12 -59.45
N TYR A 170 37.24 7.85 -59.24
CA TYR A 170 36.44 8.50 -60.27
C TYR A 170 37.30 9.42 -61.15
N GLU A 171 38.04 10.36 -60.54
CA GLU A 171 38.97 11.25 -61.24
C GLU A 171 40.07 10.52 -62.01
N GLN A 172 40.62 9.47 -61.42
CA GLN A 172 41.66 8.65 -62.04
C GLN A 172 41.13 7.88 -63.27
N THR A 173 39.90 7.36 -63.20
CA THR A 173 39.23 6.67 -64.29
C THR A 173 38.91 7.65 -65.42
N HIS A 174 38.45 8.88 -65.08
CA HIS A 174 38.21 9.95 -66.06
C HIS A 174 39.52 10.32 -66.80
N THR A 175 40.62 10.53 -66.06
CA THR A 175 41.93 10.81 -66.65
C THR A 175 42.44 9.70 -67.54
N THR A 176 42.16 8.43 -67.18
CA THR A 176 42.49 7.25 -67.96
C THR A 176 41.71 7.23 -69.29
N ASN A 177 40.43 7.57 -69.25
CA ASN A 177 39.59 7.65 -70.46
C ASN A 177 40.05 8.80 -71.39
N GLU A 178 40.42 9.95 -70.87
CA GLU A 178 41.00 11.04 -71.65
C GLU A 178 42.33 10.63 -72.32
N SER A 179 43.16 9.88 -71.59
CA SER A 179 44.42 9.38 -72.13
C SER A 179 44.18 8.34 -73.27
N ALA A 180 43.20 7.45 -73.08
CA ALA A 180 42.78 6.53 -74.12
C ALA A 180 42.29 7.26 -75.39
N LEU A 181 41.49 8.27 -75.25
CA LEU A 181 41.05 9.11 -76.37
C LEU A 181 42.23 9.72 -77.15
N ARG A 182 43.25 10.25 -76.48
CA ARG A 182 44.45 10.81 -77.08
C ARG A 182 45.24 9.71 -77.83
N ILE A 183 45.41 8.53 -77.26
CA ILE A 183 46.08 7.41 -77.89
C ILE A 183 45.30 7.01 -79.12
N ARG A 184 43.97 6.94 -79.11
CA ARG A 184 43.10 6.64 -80.26
C ARG A 184 43.36 7.61 -81.43
N GLU A 185 43.49 8.94 -81.12
CA GLU A 185 43.82 9.95 -82.15
C GLU A 185 45.21 9.70 -82.78
N VAL A 186 46.22 9.45 -81.91
CA VAL A 186 47.57 9.16 -82.37
C VAL A 186 47.60 7.88 -83.22
N THR A 187 46.91 6.82 -82.78
CA THR A 187 46.80 5.54 -83.50
C THR A 187 46.16 5.77 -84.87
N LYS A 188 45.11 6.58 -84.97
CA LYS A 188 44.48 6.92 -86.27
C LYS A 188 45.45 7.66 -87.19
N MET A 189 46.27 8.55 -86.64
CA MET A 189 47.30 9.28 -87.38
C MET A 189 48.37 8.31 -87.94
N ILE A 190 48.83 7.36 -87.07
CA ILE A 190 49.82 6.29 -87.50
C ILE A 190 49.23 5.38 -88.57
N THR A 191 47.93 5.02 -88.44
CA THR A 191 47.25 4.23 -89.53
C THR A 191 47.25 5.02 -90.81
N GLY A 192 46.96 6.33 -90.81
CA GLY A 192 47.02 7.15 -92.01
C GLY A 192 48.42 7.21 -92.61
N ILE A 193 49.49 7.34 -91.83
CA ILE A 193 50.89 7.29 -92.29
C ILE A 193 51.23 5.94 -92.85
N ALA A 194 50.78 4.85 -92.26
CA ALA A 194 51.02 3.48 -92.76
C ALA A 194 50.32 3.27 -94.09
N GLU A 195 49.09 3.76 -94.25
CA GLU A 195 48.34 3.67 -95.52
C GLU A 195 49.04 4.47 -96.62
N GLU A 196 49.46 5.70 -96.32
CA GLU A 196 50.18 6.56 -97.23
C GLU A 196 51.54 5.96 -97.57
N THR A 197 52.29 5.39 -96.64
CA THR A 197 53.56 4.70 -96.86
C THR A 197 53.37 3.48 -97.72
N ASN A 198 52.27 2.71 -97.50
CA ASN A 198 51.93 1.54 -98.35
C ASN A 198 51.65 1.94 -99.80
N LEU A 199 50.92 3.04 -100.02
CA LEU A 199 50.67 3.61 -101.36
C LEU A 199 51.96 4.13 -101.99
N LEU A 200 52.80 4.83 -101.24
CA LEU A 200 54.12 5.27 -101.74
C LEU A 200 55.03 4.10 -102.12
N SER A 201 55.08 3.08 -101.30
CA SER A 201 55.88 1.88 -101.55
C SER A 201 55.37 1.08 -102.75
N LEU A 202 54.02 1.04 -102.89
CA LEU A 202 53.42 0.41 -104.09
C LEU A 202 53.80 1.19 -105.40
N ASN A 203 53.70 2.50 -105.37
CA ASN A 203 54.12 3.36 -106.51
C ASN A 203 55.62 3.20 -106.79
N ALA A 204 56.45 3.10 -105.76
CA ALA A 204 57.87 2.86 -105.94
C ALA A 204 58.17 1.48 -106.50
N SER A 205 57.41 0.46 -106.10
CA SER A 205 57.51 -0.92 -106.63
C SER A 205 57.16 -0.94 -108.14
N ILE A 206 56.10 -0.23 -108.48
CA ILE A 206 55.66 -0.08 -109.90
C ILE A 206 56.77 0.58 -110.75
N GLU A 207 57.35 1.69 -110.33
CA GLU A 207 58.36 2.42 -111.01
C GLU A 207 59.71 1.66 -111.10
N ALA A 208 60.05 0.90 -110.06
CA ALA A 208 61.19 -0.02 -110.02
C ALA A 208 61.03 -1.13 -111.02
N ALA A 209 59.82 -1.74 -111.15
CA ALA A 209 59.52 -2.70 -112.21
C ALA A 209 59.61 -2.12 -113.61
N ARG A 210 59.29 -0.88 -113.81
CA ARG A 210 59.35 -0.11 -115.05
C ARG A 210 60.79 0.18 -115.49
N ALA A 211 61.71 0.27 -114.57
CA ALA A 211 63.13 0.47 -114.80
C ALA A 211 63.90 -0.82 -115.22
N GLY A 212 63.23 -1.97 -115.25
CA GLY A 212 63.81 -3.21 -115.68
C GLY A 212 64.97 -3.74 -114.82
N GLU A 213 66.00 -4.27 -115.35
CA GLU A 213 67.17 -4.81 -114.64
C GLU A 213 67.88 -3.83 -113.74
N GLN A 214 67.87 -2.47 -114.08
CA GLN A 214 68.45 -1.42 -113.26
C GLN A 214 67.63 -1.06 -112.01
N GLY A 215 66.35 -1.40 -111.96
CA GLY A 215 65.43 -1.14 -110.83
C GLY A 215 65.34 -2.31 -109.80
N ARG A 216 65.98 -3.43 -109.98
CA ARG A 216 65.85 -4.62 -109.17
C ARG A 216 66.13 -4.46 -107.69
N GLY A 217 67.18 -3.68 -107.32
CA GLY A 217 67.53 -3.35 -105.93
C GLY A 217 66.46 -2.43 -105.27
N PHE A 218 65.93 -1.45 -106.03
CA PHE A 218 64.86 -0.57 -105.57
C PHE A 218 63.51 -1.30 -105.35
N ALA A 219 63.21 -2.31 -106.22
CA ALA A 219 61.99 -3.09 -106.09
C ALA A 219 62.00 -3.92 -104.80
N VAL A 220 63.16 -4.47 -104.37
CA VAL A 220 63.28 -5.23 -103.10
C VAL A 220 63.06 -4.27 -101.88
N VAL A 221 63.64 -3.05 -101.91
CA VAL A 221 63.45 -2.08 -100.84
C VAL A 221 62.00 -1.60 -100.75
N ALA A 222 61.39 -1.31 -101.92
CA ALA A 222 59.98 -0.93 -101.98
C ALA A 222 59.02 -1.98 -101.46
N ALA A 223 59.26 -3.25 -101.87
CA ALA A 223 58.49 -4.38 -101.33
C ALA A 223 58.68 -4.57 -99.79
N GLN A 224 59.90 -4.33 -99.27
CA GLN A 224 60.13 -4.38 -97.81
C GLN A 224 59.45 -3.23 -97.05
N ILE A 225 59.43 -1.99 -97.63
CA ILE A 225 58.71 -0.87 -97.09
C ILE A 225 57.20 -1.16 -97.13
N GLN A 226 56.68 -1.69 -98.20
CA GLN A 226 55.28 -2.10 -98.28
C GLN A 226 54.89 -3.10 -97.20
N LYS A 227 55.71 -4.14 -97.02
CA LYS A 227 55.50 -5.14 -95.96
C LYS A 227 55.52 -4.49 -94.55
N LEU A 228 56.43 -3.52 -94.27
CA LEU A 228 56.49 -2.83 -93.02
C LEU A 228 55.26 -1.95 -92.84
N ALA A 229 54.78 -1.27 -93.85
CA ALA A 229 53.58 -0.46 -93.84
C ALA A 229 52.30 -1.28 -93.54
N GLU A 230 52.20 -2.50 -94.22
CA GLU A 230 51.10 -3.40 -93.91
C GLU A 230 51.14 -3.94 -92.48
N GLN A 231 52.34 -4.27 -91.98
CA GLN A 231 52.53 -4.69 -90.60
C GLN A 231 52.16 -3.56 -89.60
N SER A 232 52.60 -2.31 -89.92
CA SER A 232 52.24 -1.13 -89.09
C SER A 232 50.73 -0.93 -89.06
N ASN A 233 50.05 -1.06 -90.21
CA ASN A 233 48.58 -0.92 -90.29
C ASN A 233 47.86 -2.05 -89.51
N ALA A 234 48.36 -3.24 -89.53
CA ALA A 234 47.82 -4.36 -88.77
C ALA A 234 47.99 -4.10 -87.24
N SER A 235 49.20 -3.67 -86.84
CA SER A 235 49.46 -3.32 -85.39
C SER A 235 48.65 -2.14 -84.92
N THR A 236 48.45 -1.12 -85.71
CA THR A 236 47.61 0.03 -85.30
C THR A 236 46.13 -0.33 -85.20
N LYS A 237 45.63 -1.24 -86.02
CA LYS A 237 44.28 -1.81 -85.91
C LYS A 237 44.11 -2.56 -84.56
N GLU A 238 45.09 -3.40 -84.22
CA GLU A 238 45.09 -4.11 -82.93
C GLU A 238 45.13 -3.13 -81.72
N ILE A 239 46.01 -2.09 -81.80
CA ILE A 239 46.05 -1.05 -80.80
C ILE A 239 44.69 -0.30 -80.71
N ALA A 240 44.07 0.03 -81.83
CA ALA A 240 42.77 0.65 -81.87
C ALA A 240 41.66 -0.21 -81.21
N GLN A 241 41.71 -1.50 -81.35
CA GLN A 241 40.81 -2.43 -80.67
C GLN A 241 41.04 -2.43 -79.16
N ILE A 242 42.27 -2.56 -78.70
CA ILE A 242 42.64 -2.49 -77.28
C ILE A 242 42.21 -1.17 -76.65
N ILE A 243 42.37 -0.06 -77.33
CA ILE A 243 41.94 1.28 -76.85
C ILE A 243 40.42 1.37 -76.76
N ASN A 244 39.66 0.79 -77.71
CA ASN A 244 38.20 0.77 -77.60
C ASN A 244 37.72 -0.07 -76.41
N GLU A 245 38.33 -1.25 -76.19
CA GLU A 245 38.06 -2.10 -75.02
C GLU A 245 38.39 -1.36 -73.75
N LEU A 246 39.54 -0.63 -73.63
CA LEU A 246 39.93 0.18 -72.47
C LEU A 246 38.92 1.29 -72.22
N MET A 247 38.43 1.98 -73.23
CA MET A 247 37.42 3.02 -73.10
C MET A 247 36.09 2.47 -72.61
N GLU A 248 35.62 1.34 -73.14
CA GLU A 248 34.41 0.66 -72.69
C GLU A 248 34.54 0.23 -71.24
N ASP A 249 35.65 -0.29 -70.78
CA ASP A 249 35.91 -0.69 -69.39
C ASP A 249 36.01 0.51 -68.48
N SER A 250 36.59 1.62 -68.98
CA SER A 250 36.58 2.89 -68.20
C SER A 250 35.18 3.45 -68.00
N GLU A 251 34.31 3.42 -69.03
CA GLU A 251 32.91 3.83 -68.92
C GLU A 251 32.14 2.97 -67.95
N LYS A 252 32.33 1.65 -67.96
CA LYS A 252 31.73 0.71 -66.97
C LYS A 252 32.21 1.01 -65.56
N ALA A 253 33.53 1.31 -65.39
CA ALA A 253 34.08 1.67 -64.07
C ALA A 253 33.47 2.95 -63.53
N VAL A 254 33.28 4.01 -64.38
CA VAL A 254 32.59 5.22 -63.97
C VAL A 254 31.16 4.94 -63.53
N ALA A 255 30.38 4.20 -64.31
CA ALA A 255 29.02 3.84 -63.95
C ALA A 255 28.94 3.08 -62.61
N THR A 256 29.90 2.14 -62.37
CA THR A 256 30.00 1.43 -61.10
C THR A 256 30.34 2.37 -59.94
N MET A 257 31.19 3.38 -60.12
CA MET A 257 31.50 4.37 -59.08
C MET A 257 30.31 5.25 -58.74
N ASP A 258 29.48 5.61 -59.71
CA ASP A 258 28.25 6.38 -59.47
C ASP A 258 27.26 5.56 -58.63
N GLU A 259 27.09 4.25 -58.92
CA GLU A 259 26.26 3.32 -58.11
C GLU A 259 26.80 3.20 -56.68
N VAL A 260 28.11 3.02 -56.51
CA VAL A 260 28.73 2.92 -55.19
C VAL A 260 28.54 4.21 -54.40
N LYS A 261 28.59 5.38 -55.06
CA LYS A 261 28.34 6.67 -54.44
C LYS A 261 26.91 6.81 -53.90
N GLU A 262 25.91 6.37 -54.66
CA GLU A 262 24.52 6.31 -54.19
C GLU A 262 24.34 5.34 -52.97
N ILE A 263 24.99 4.17 -53.00
CA ILE A 263 25.00 3.24 -51.90
C ILE A 263 25.61 3.85 -50.64
N MET A 264 26.74 4.59 -50.79
CA MET A 264 27.40 5.26 -49.66
C MET A 264 26.55 6.38 -49.07
N ASP A 265 25.85 7.17 -49.86
CA ASP A 265 24.94 8.19 -49.39
C ASP A 265 23.76 7.56 -48.63
N ALA A 266 23.17 6.49 -49.14
CA ALA A 266 22.12 5.71 -48.44
C ALA A 266 22.62 5.08 -47.15
N GLN A 267 23.87 4.57 -47.12
CA GLN A 267 24.50 4.02 -45.93
C GLN A 267 24.67 5.11 -44.84
N ASN A 268 25.17 6.29 -45.24
CA ASN A 268 25.35 7.42 -44.30
C ASN A 268 24.03 7.85 -43.65
N GLU A 269 22.93 7.92 -44.42
CA GLU A 269 21.60 8.19 -43.86
C GLU A 269 21.20 7.16 -42.80
N LYS A 270 21.47 5.88 -43.05
CA LYS A 270 21.16 4.79 -42.12
C LYS A 270 22.01 4.89 -40.83
N VAL A 271 23.29 5.26 -40.95
CA VAL A 271 24.18 5.46 -39.79
C VAL A 271 23.67 6.61 -38.91
N LEU A 272 23.30 7.74 -39.50
CA LEU A 272 22.73 8.90 -38.75
C LEU A 272 21.44 8.49 -38.05
N ARG A 273 20.52 7.80 -38.71
CA ARG A 273 19.27 7.31 -38.06
C ARG A 273 19.54 6.33 -36.93
N ALA A 274 20.56 5.46 -37.07
CA ALA A 274 20.96 4.56 -36.01
C ALA A 274 21.51 5.37 -34.80
N GLY A 275 22.31 6.40 -35.03
CA GLY A 275 22.81 7.32 -33.99
C GLY A 275 21.68 8.02 -33.23
N GLU A 276 20.66 8.53 -33.94
CA GLU A 276 19.47 9.12 -33.32
C GLU A 276 18.72 8.10 -32.46
N ALA A 277 18.56 6.87 -32.93
CA ALA A 277 17.89 5.78 -32.18
C ALA A 277 18.65 5.42 -30.91
N PHE A 278 19.99 5.30 -30.95
CA PHE A 278 20.81 5.07 -29.76
C PHE A 278 20.78 6.23 -28.78
N SER A 279 20.73 7.47 -29.25
CA SER A 279 20.55 8.64 -28.40
C SER A 279 19.21 8.58 -27.62
N GLN A 280 18.12 8.15 -28.26
CA GLN A 280 16.83 7.94 -27.61
C GLN A 280 16.88 6.79 -26.59
N VAL A 281 17.58 5.71 -26.91
CA VAL A 281 17.79 4.60 -25.97
C VAL A 281 18.52 5.07 -24.72
N LYS A 282 19.60 5.85 -24.88
CA LYS A 282 20.36 6.43 -23.76
C LYS A 282 19.48 7.32 -22.89
N ALA A 283 18.68 8.21 -23.49
CA ALA A 283 17.73 9.03 -22.73
C ALA A 283 16.68 8.18 -21.97
N GLY A 284 16.24 7.06 -22.55
CA GLY A 284 15.36 6.10 -21.90
C GLY A 284 16.01 5.41 -20.70
N ILE A 285 17.28 5.04 -20.81
CA ILE A 285 18.07 4.45 -19.73
C ILE A 285 18.22 5.45 -18.57
N ASP A 286 18.60 6.69 -18.86
CA ASP A 286 18.73 7.76 -17.85
C ASP A 286 17.40 8.02 -17.10
N ALA A 287 16.27 7.98 -17.82
CA ALA A 287 14.95 8.09 -17.22
C ALA A 287 14.63 6.87 -16.34
N SER A 288 15.05 5.65 -16.74
CA SER A 288 14.88 4.43 -15.97
C SER A 288 15.69 4.47 -14.66
N ILE A 289 16.95 4.93 -14.69
CA ILE A 289 17.79 5.10 -13.50
C ILE A 289 17.09 6.02 -12.48
N LYS A 290 16.60 7.19 -12.93
CA LYS A 290 15.85 8.10 -12.05
C LYS A 290 14.57 7.48 -11.49
N GLY A 291 13.91 6.64 -12.28
CA GLY A 291 12.74 5.88 -11.83
C GLY A 291 13.09 4.88 -10.73
N VAL A 292 14.21 4.19 -10.88
CA VAL A 292 14.70 3.21 -9.90
C VAL A 292 15.15 3.91 -8.60
N GLU A 293 15.86 5.03 -8.67
CA GLU A 293 16.21 5.87 -7.51
C GLU A 293 14.95 6.32 -6.73
N ALA A 294 13.89 6.71 -7.45
CA ALA A 294 12.63 7.08 -6.83
C ALA A 294 11.91 5.89 -6.16
N ILE A 295 12.08 4.66 -6.67
CA ILE A 295 11.58 3.43 -6.03
C ILE A 295 12.36 3.16 -4.75
N GLU A 296 13.69 3.31 -4.76
CA GLU A 296 14.54 3.15 -3.59
C GLU A 296 14.12 4.09 -2.45
N GLU A 297 13.93 5.38 -2.75
CA GLU A 297 13.46 6.36 -1.76
C GLU A 297 12.09 5.97 -1.16
N LYS A 298 11.17 5.46 -1.99
CA LYS A 298 9.86 4.99 -1.53
C LYS A 298 9.96 3.73 -0.69
N THR A 299 10.89 2.83 -1.01
CA THR A 299 11.13 1.59 -0.27
C THR A 299 11.65 1.89 1.15
N ILE A 300 12.54 2.87 1.29
CA ILE A 300 13.00 3.35 2.62
C ILE A 300 11.82 3.90 3.43
N LYS A 301 10.98 4.75 2.83
CA LYS A 301 9.79 5.30 3.52
C LYS A 301 8.77 4.22 3.89
N LEU A 302 8.67 3.16 3.09
CA LEU A 302 7.81 2.03 3.38
C LEU A 302 8.32 1.23 4.58
N ASP A 303 9.64 1.06 4.72
CA ASP A 303 10.24 0.40 5.88
C ASP A 303 10.04 1.22 7.17
N ASP A 304 10.20 2.55 7.11
CA ASP A 304 9.88 3.46 8.22
C ASP A 304 8.40 3.35 8.64
N ALA A 305 7.49 3.32 7.66
CA ALA A 305 6.07 3.16 7.93
C ALA A 305 5.75 1.80 8.55
N ARG A 306 6.41 0.73 8.10
CA ARG A 306 6.30 -0.62 8.68
C ARG A 306 6.74 -0.63 10.14
N ALA A 307 7.86 0.03 10.48
CA ALA A 307 8.33 0.14 11.85
C ALA A 307 7.29 0.82 12.77
N ASN A 308 6.67 1.89 12.30
CA ASN A 308 5.58 2.55 13.03
C ASN A 308 4.35 1.64 13.24
N VAL A 309 4.02 0.80 12.26
CA VAL A 309 2.92 -0.17 12.40
C VAL A 309 3.26 -1.23 13.45
N ILE A 310 4.53 -1.68 13.55
CA ILE A 310 4.97 -2.60 14.62
C ILE A 310 4.70 -1.99 16.00
N ASP A 311 5.08 -0.74 16.22
CA ASP A 311 4.86 -0.06 17.50
C ASP A 311 3.36 0.05 17.84
N ILE A 312 2.52 0.35 16.85
CA ILE A 312 1.06 0.39 17.02
C ILE A 312 0.51 -0.99 17.39
N VAL A 313 0.95 -2.04 16.71
CA VAL A 313 0.51 -3.42 16.96
C VAL A 313 0.93 -3.88 18.36
N GLN A 314 2.15 -3.56 18.81
CA GLN A 314 2.59 -3.85 20.17
C GLN A 314 1.75 -3.13 21.22
N ASN A 315 1.41 -1.86 21.00
CA ASN A 315 0.54 -1.10 21.89
C ASN A 315 -0.88 -1.70 21.93
N LEU A 316 -1.42 -2.15 20.79
CA LEU A 316 -2.73 -2.80 20.73
C LEU A 316 -2.74 -4.14 21.48
N THR A 317 -1.64 -4.90 21.44
CA THR A 317 -1.48 -6.13 22.22
C THR A 317 -1.54 -5.81 23.73
N ALA A 318 -0.77 -4.81 24.17
CA ALA A 318 -0.77 -4.39 25.58
C ALA A 318 -2.16 -3.92 26.04
N ILE A 319 -2.89 -3.18 25.21
CA ILE A 319 -4.27 -2.75 25.52
C ILE A 319 -5.21 -3.95 25.61
N ALA A 320 -5.08 -4.95 24.74
CA ALA A 320 -5.91 -6.15 24.81
C ALA A 320 -5.66 -6.96 26.11
N GLU A 321 -4.40 -7.08 26.55
CA GLU A 321 -4.03 -7.71 27.80
C GLU A 321 -4.56 -6.92 29.01
N GLU A 322 -4.45 -5.58 29.00
CA GLU A 322 -4.97 -4.71 30.05
C GLU A 322 -6.51 -4.79 30.13
N ASN A 323 -7.20 -4.81 29.00
CA ASN A 323 -8.66 -4.96 28.94
C ASN A 323 -9.09 -6.34 29.50
N ALA A 324 -8.38 -7.40 29.19
CA ALA A 324 -8.67 -8.74 29.71
C ALA A 324 -8.52 -8.76 31.25
N ALA A 325 -7.42 -8.22 31.79
CA ALA A 325 -7.18 -8.15 33.24
C ALA A 325 -8.22 -7.26 33.96
N ALA A 326 -8.54 -6.09 33.41
CA ALA A 326 -9.56 -5.20 33.97
C ALA A 326 -10.95 -5.83 33.96
N THR A 327 -11.24 -6.65 32.93
CA THR A 327 -12.50 -7.37 32.82
C THR A 327 -12.61 -8.49 33.86
N GLU A 328 -11.53 -9.22 34.12
CA GLU A 328 -11.49 -10.23 35.21
C GLU A 328 -11.73 -9.58 36.59
N GLU A 329 -11.08 -8.44 36.89
CA GLU A 329 -11.28 -7.71 38.15
C GLU A 329 -12.71 -7.17 38.27
N THR A 330 -13.26 -6.63 37.18
CA THR A 330 -14.64 -6.14 37.14
C THR A 330 -15.64 -7.28 37.35
N SER A 331 -15.44 -8.44 36.74
CA SER A 331 -16.28 -9.64 36.93
C SER A 331 -16.28 -10.13 38.37
N ALA A 332 -15.11 -10.13 39.03
CA ALA A 332 -15.02 -10.44 40.46
C ALA A 332 -15.82 -9.43 41.29
N SER A 333 -15.71 -8.12 40.99
CA SER A 333 -16.47 -7.07 41.68
C SER A 333 -17.98 -7.20 41.46
N VAL A 334 -18.42 -7.54 40.24
CA VAL A 334 -19.84 -7.82 39.92
C VAL A 334 -20.37 -9.00 40.78
N THR A 335 -19.57 -10.04 40.93
CA THR A 335 -19.94 -11.19 41.78
C THR A 335 -20.10 -10.78 43.25
N GLU A 336 -19.18 -9.97 43.79
CA GLU A 336 -19.26 -9.43 45.14
C GLU A 336 -20.48 -8.53 45.35
N VAL A 337 -20.74 -7.62 44.43
CA VAL A 337 -21.90 -6.72 44.49
C VAL A 337 -23.21 -7.50 44.40
N THR A 338 -23.26 -8.57 43.60
CA THR A 338 -24.42 -9.47 43.50
C THR A 338 -24.73 -10.09 44.86
N ALA A 339 -23.72 -10.60 45.59
CA ALA A 339 -23.89 -11.17 46.91
C ALA A 339 -24.37 -10.15 47.92
N ILE A 340 -23.85 -8.91 47.89
CA ILE A 340 -24.30 -7.81 48.73
C ILE A 340 -25.78 -7.47 48.49
N VAL A 341 -26.20 -7.39 47.24
CA VAL A 341 -27.58 -7.09 46.85
C VAL A 341 -28.53 -8.21 47.34
N GLU A 342 -28.13 -9.47 47.23
CA GLU A 342 -28.89 -10.60 47.77
C GLU A 342 -29.03 -10.50 49.31
N ASP A 343 -27.96 -10.15 50.02
CA ASP A 343 -27.97 -9.95 51.45
C ASP A 343 -28.92 -8.80 51.88
N ILE A 344 -28.91 -7.70 51.14
CA ILE A 344 -29.81 -6.57 51.36
C ILE A 344 -31.27 -6.99 51.15
N ALA A 345 -31.59 -7.73 50.08
CA ALA A 345 -32.93 -8.25 49.86
C ALA A 345 -33.40 -9.15 51.00
N GLN A 346 -32.53 -10.03 51.48
CA GLN A 346 -32.85 -10.90 52.61
C GLN A 346 -33.10 -10.12 53.90
N ASN A 347 -32.30 -9.05 54.17
CA ASN A 347 -32.47 -8.18 55.32
C ASN A 347 -33.75 -7.37 55.24
N ALA A 348 -34.13 -6.84 54.08
CA ALA A 348 -35.41 -6.20 53.84
C ALA A 348 -36.59 -7.12 54.14
N GLN A 349 -36.52 -8.37 53.68
CA GLN A 349 -37.52 -9.36 53.96
C GLN A 349 -37.66 -9.67 55.49
N LYS A 350 -36.53 -9.77 56.22
CA LYS A 350 -36.52 -9.91 57.68
C LYS A 350 -37.14 -8.72 58.35
N MET A 351 -36.82 -7.48 57.93
CA MET A 351 -37.41 -6.27 58.45
C MET A 351 -38.94 -6.24 58.28
N ASN A 352 -39.43 -6.59 57.10
CA ASN A 352 -40.86 -6.73 56.83
C ASN A 352 -41.54 -7.75 57.74
N THR A 353 -40.88 -8.90 57.96
CA THR A 353 -41.37 -9.96 58.91
C THR A 353 -41.40 -9.43 60.34
N TYR A 354 -40.36 -8.75 60.84
CA TYR A 354 -40.34 -8.16 62.18
C TYR A 354 -41.39 -7.08 62.36
N ALA A 355 -41.60 -6.22 61.37
CA ALA A 355 -42.63 -5.18 61.40
C ALA A 355 -44.03 -5.83 61.50
N THR A 356 -44.28 -6.89 60.73
CA THR A 356 -45.52 -7.66 60.76
C THR A 356 -45.74 -8.29 62.15
N ASP A 357 -44.72 -9.02 62.71
CA ASP A 357 -44.80 -9.64 64.04
C ASP A 357 -45.02 -8.58 65.13
N LEU A 358 -44.36 -7.41 65.04
CA LEU A 358 -44.57 -6.30 65.98
C LEU A 358 -46.02 -5.79 65.90
N LYS A 359 -46.58 -5.65 64.71
CA LYS A 359 -47.97 -5.23 64.52
C LYS A 359 -48.94 -6.27 65.06
N ASP A 360 -48.73 -7.57 64.85
CA ASP A 360 -49.54 -8.67 65.36
C ASP A 360 -49.53 -8.68 66.90
N LYS A 361 -48.35 -8.50 67.52
CA LYS A 361 -48.22 -8.39 69.00
C LYS A 361 -48.88 -7.16 69.57
N THR A 362 -48.91 -6.03 68.87
CA THR A 362 -49.61 -4.83 69.29
C THR A 362 -51.12 -4.88 69.06
N ASN A 363 -51.64 -5.76 68.18
CA ASN A 363 -53.07 -6.00 67.94
C ASN A 363 -53.80 -6.57 69.15
N VAL A 364 -53.09 -7.13 70.17
CA VAL A 364 -53.65 -7.47 71.48
C VAL A 364 -54.19 -6.25 72.23
N PHE A 365 -53.64 -5.07 71.91
CA PHE A 365 -54.08 -3.79 72.49
C PHE A 365 -55.07 -3.10 71.57
N TYR A 366 -56.33 -3.01 71.97
CA TYR A 366 -57.35 -2.25 71.22
C TYR A 366 -57.54 -0.86 71.87
N MET A 367 -57.36 0.12 70.98
CA MET A 367 -57.36 1.52 71.29
C MET A 367 -58.65 2.20 70.91
#